data_8c49c3f0442749c97f74bf5f1e589c93
#
_entry.id   8c49c3f0442749c97f74bf5f1e589c93
#
_cell.length_a   1.000
_cell.length_b   1.000
_cell.length_c   1.000
_cell.angle_alpha   90.00
_cell.angle_beta   90.00
_cell.angle_gamma   90.00
#
_symmetry.space_group_name_H-M   'P 1'
#
loop_
_entity.id
_entity.type
_entity.pdbx_description
1 polymer ?
#
loop_
_entity_poly.entity_id
_entity_poly.type
_entity_poly.pdbx_seq_one_letter_code
_entity_poly.pdbx_strand_id
1 'polypeptide(L)'
;MSGRRMAETLARCGGLAVIPQDIPVDVVGEVVAWVKERDPVHDTALVLPPSGTVGEALNLLPKRGHGAVVVVDRGRPVGVVTEADCAGVDRFTQLDAVMSRELLTVPAGIDPEAAFNQLHDGRHRLAPVVDEAGTIVGILTRQRALRATLYEPALDAQGRLRVAAAIGINGDVEQRAKALLDTGIDVLVIDTAHGHQARMLEVLRTVKSLGPEVPIVAGNVVTAEGVSDLVEAGADIIKVGVGPGAMCTTRMQTAVGRPQFSAVLECATRARELGKHVWADGGVRHPRDVALALAAGASSVMIGSWFAGTYESPGDAHRDSDGRMYKESFGMASARAVRLRTAEDTPFQRARKAIFEEGISSARMYLDPESPSVEDLLDSIVSGVRSSCTYVGAANLAEFHEKAVVGLQTAAGYAEGKPMDTSW
;
A
#
# COMPACT_ATOMS: atom_id res chain seq x y z
N MET A 1 6.30 -4.47 3.62
CA MET A 1 5.96 -3.33 2.76
C MET A 1 4.63 -2.69 3.16
N SER A 2 3.67 -3.44 3.65
CA SER A 2 2.43 -2.86 4.18
C SER A 2 2.40 -2.98 5.70
N GLY A 3 1.98 -1.93 6.37
CA GLY A 3 1.74 -1.86 7.80
C GLY A 3 0.58 -0.92 8.06
N ARG A 4 0.26 -0.64 9.32
CA ARG A 4 -0.94 0.14 9.70
C ARG A 4 -1.06 1.50 9.00
N ARG A 5 0.07 2.26 8.84
CA ARG A 5 0.05 3.57 8.18
C ARG A 5 -0.31 3.46 6.70
N MET A 6 0.34 2.54 5.98
CA MET A 6 0.03 2.27 4.58
C MET A 6 -1.42 1.79 4.42
N ALA A 7 -1.90 0.91 5.31
CA ALA A 7 -3.24 0.34 5.22
C ALA A 7 -4.33 1.41 5.38
N GLU A 8 -4.26 2.25 6.41
CA GLU A 8 -5.26 3.30 6.61
C GLU A 8 -5.23 4.37 5.50
N THR A 9 -4.03 4.75 5.01
CA THR A 9 -3.90 5.76 3.97
C THR A 9 -4.43 5.26 2.62
N LEU A 10 -4.07 4.02 2.23
CA LEU A 10 -4.62 3.43 1.00
C LEU A 10 -6.13 3.26 1.07
N ALA A 11 -6.66 2.78 2.20
CA ALA A 11 -8.10 2.58 2.35
C ALA A 11 -8.89 3.90 2.28
N ARG A 12 -8.36 5.00 2.81
CA ARG A 12 -8.95 6.35 2.65
C ARG A 12 -9.01 6.83 1.20
N CYS A 13 -8.13 6.31 0.35
CA CYS A 13 -8.09 6.64 -1.08
C CYS A 13 -8.74 5.56 -1.97
N GLY A 14 -9.56 4.66 -1.40
CA GLY A 14 -10.26 3.61 -2.15
C GLY A 14 -9.43 2.39 -2.47
N GLY A 15 -8.19 2.32 -1.99
CA GLY A 15 -7.29 1.19 -2.16
C GLY A 15 -7.38 0.15 -1.04
N LEU A 16 -6.53 -0.87 -1.12
CA LEU A 16 -6.45 -1.94 -0.13
C LEU A 16 -5.00 -2.33 0.11
N ALA A 17 -4.56 -2.34 1.36
CA ALA A 17 -3.25 -2.89 1.71
C ALA A 17 -3.37 -4.36 2.12
N VAL A 18 -2.39 -5.16 1.70
CA VAL A 18 -2.25 -6.56 2.13
C VAL A 18 -1.11 -6.65 3.14
N ILE A 19 -1.41 -7.05 4.37
CA ILE A 19 -0.40 -7.29 5.40
C ILE A 19 0.36 -8.59 5.04
N PRO A 20 1.71 -8.57 5.03
CA PRO A 20 2.52 -9.69 4.56
C PRO A 20 2.34 -10.97 5.38
N GLN A 21 2.53 -12.12 4.72
CA GLN A 21 2.38 -13.45 5.29
C GLN A 21 3.37 -13.81 6.42
N ASP A 22 4.46 -13.08 6.56
CA ASP A 22 5.52 -13.28 7.57
C ASP A 22 5.28 -12.52 8.87
N ILE A 23 4.22 -11.73 8.95
CA ILE A 23 3.83 -11.00 10.16
C ILE A 23 3.06 -11.95 11.10
N PRO A 24 3.39 -12.04 12.40
CA PRO A 24 2.64 -12.83 13.37
C PRO A 24 1.16 -12.43 13.43
N VAL A 25 0.27 -13.41 13.67
CA VAL A 25 -1.19 -13.19 13.61
C VAL A 25 -1.68 -12.17 14.65
N ASP A 26 -1.11 -12.17 15.84
CA ASP A 26 -1.38 -11.20 16.91
C ASP A 26 -1.06 -9.77 16.45
N VAL A 27 0.09 -9.56 15.81
CA VAL A 27 0.48 -8.26 15.24
C VAL A 27 -0.44 -7.87 14.08
N VAL A 28 -0.87 -8.83 13.24
CA VAL A 28 -1.88 -8.56 12.20
C VAL A 28 -3.19 -8.11 12.85
N GLY A 29 -3.63 -8.77 13.93
CA GLY A 29 -4.82 -8.40 14.70
C GLY A 29 -4.74 -6.96 15.23
N GLU A 30 -3.60 -6.54 15.77
CA GLU A 30 -3.36 -5.16 16.21
C GLU A 30 -3.46 -4.16 15.04
N VAL A 31 -2.90 -4.51 13.87
CA VAL A 31 -2.98 -3.67 12.67
C VAL A 31 -4.42 -3.55 12.18
N VAL A 32 -5.17 -4.66 12.15
CA VAL A 32 -6.58 -4.67 11.74
C VAL A 32 -7.42 -3.81 12.68
N ALA A 33 -7.32 -4.02 14.00
CA ALA A 33 -8.03 -3.22 15.00
C ALA A 33 -7.69 -1.73 14.84
N TRP A 34 -6.40 -1.39 14.70
CA TRP A 34 -5.97 -0.03 14.45
C TRP A 34 -6.63 0.59 13.22
N VAL A 35 -6.62 -0.10 12.07
CA VAL A 35 -7.18 0.42 10.81
C VAL A 35 -8.69 0.60 10.92
N LYS A 36 -9.39 -0.36 11.54
CA LYS A 36 -10.84 -0.33 11.73
C LYS A 36 -11.34 0.82 12.62
N GLU A 37 -10.47 1.35 13.49
CA GLU A 37 -10.78 2.51 14.34
C GLU A 37 -10.49 3.86 13.68
N ARG A 38 -9.88 3.89 12.51
CA ARG A 38 -9.48 5.16 11.86
C ARG A 38 -10.62 5.79 11.07
N ASP A 39 -10.66 7.10 11.16
CA ASP A 39 -11.62 7.90 10.41
C ASP A 39 -11.32 7.86 8.91
N PRO A 40 -12.34 7.76 8.03
CA PRO A 40 -12.14 7.72 6.59
C PRO A 40 -11.81 9.07 5.95
N VAL A 41 -12.04 10.18 6.63
CA VAL A 41 -11.87 11.54 6.07
C VAL A 41 -10.56 12.17 6.50
N HIS A 42 -10.29 12.27 7.81
CA HIS A 42 -9.09 12.92 8.32
C HIS A 42 -7.95 11.94 8.61
N ASP A 43 -6.71 12.45 8.61
CA ASP A 43 -5.53 11.66 8.91
C ASP A 43 -5.36 11.44 10.41
N THR A 44 -4.62 10.38 10.75
CA THR A 44 -4.17 10.13 12.12
C THR A 44 -3.08 11.13 12.48
N ALA A 45 -3.30 11.94 13.51
CA ALA A 45 -2.32 12.91 13.99
C ALA A 45 -1.07 12.22 14.56
N LEU A 46 0.09 12.82 14.34
CA LEU A 46 1.30 12.56 15.12
C LEU A 46 1.25 13.45 16.35
N VAL A 47 1.31 12.87 17.53
CA VAL A 47 1.13 13.63 18.78
C VAL A 47 2.33 13.48 19.72
N LEU A 48 2.73 14.57 20.36
CA LEU A 48 3.71 14.60 21.45
C LEU A 48 3.23 15.57 22.55
N PRO A 49 3.65 15.38 23.81
CA PRO A 49 3.37 16.35 24.87
C PRO A 49 4.24 17.61 24.72
N PRO A 50 3.92 18.73 25.39
CA PRO A 50 4.75 19.94 25.40
C PRO A 50 6.18 19.71 25.88
N SER A 51 6.40 18.73 26.75
CA SER A 51 7.71 18.29 27.25
C SER A 51 8.47 17.38 26.26
N GLY A 52 7.83 16.93 25.18
CA GLY A 52 8.50 16.20 24.11
C GLY A 52 9.60 17.04 23.46
N THR A 53 10.56 16.39 22.83
CA THR A 53 11.74 17.06 22.28
C THR A 53 11.68 17.26 20.76
N VAL A 54 12.41 18.23 20.25
CA VAL A 54 12.63 18.44 18.81
C VAL A 54 13.15 17.16 18.14
N GLY A 55 14.03 16.41 18.82
CA GLY A 55 14.54 15.13 18.30
C GLY A 55 13.46 14.08 18.12
N GLU A 56 12.49 13.99 19.03
CA GLU A 56 11.33 13.09 18.91
C GLU A 56 10.42 13.53 17.76
N ALA A 57 10.13 14.83 17.63
CA ALA A 57 9.35 15.35 16.51
C ALA A 57 9.99 15.05 15.16
N LEU A 58 11.29 15.31 14.99
CA LEU A 58 12.04 15.00 13.77
C LEU A 58 12.05 13.51 13.42
N ASN A 59 11.96 12.62 14.40
CA ASN A 59 11.83 11.17 14.16
C ASN A 59 10.41 10.76 13.73
N LEU A 60 9.38 11.53 14.11
CA LEU A 60 7.98 11.26 13.77
C LEU A 60 7.57 11.88 12.44
N LEU A 61 8.01 13.10 12.11
CA LEU A 61 7.63 13.84 10.92
C LEU A 61 7.68 13.01 9.62
N PRO A 62 8.76 12.23 9.34
CA PRO A 62 8.83 11.42 8.13
C PRO A 62 8.03 10.10 8.20
N LYS A 63 7.06 10.00 9.09
CA LYS A 63 6.14 8.85 9.18
C LYS A 63 4.79 9.10 8.49
N ARG A 64 4.48 10.37 8.15
CA ARG A 64 3.19 10.81 7.59
C ARG A 64 3.35 11.97 6.61
N GLY A 65 2.56 11.95 5.54
CA GLY A 65 2.56 13.00 4.51
C GLY A 65 2.10 14.39 4.98
N HIS A 66 1.32 14.48 6.07
CA HIS A 66 0.86 15.79 6.59
C HIS A 66 1.98 16.65 7.17
N GLY A 67 3.15 16.05 7.53
CA GLY A 67 4.38 16.77 7.86
C GLY A 67 4.30 17.65 9.11
N ALA A 68 3.50 17.27 10.10
CA ALA A 68 3.35 18.03 11.35
C ALA A 68 3.18 17.09 12.56
N VAL A 69 3.67 17.55 13.71
CA VAL A 69 3.37 16.95 15.02
C VAL A 69 2.45 17.91 15.76
N VAL A 70 1.32 17.43 16.23
CA VAL A 70 0.42 18.19 17.09
C VAL A 70 0.90 18.04 18.54
N VAL A 71 1.16 19.15 19.19
CA VAL A 71 1.50 19.15 20.62
C VAL A 71 0.22 19.13 21.43
N VAL A 72 0.10 18.12 22.31
CA VAL A 72 -1.14 17.81 23.02
C VAL A 72 -0.90 17.85 24.52
N ASP A 73 -1.71 18.62 25.24
CA ASP A 73 -1.78 18.59 26.70
C ASP A 73 -3.17 18.13 27.14
N ARG A 74 -3.22 17.09 27.98
CA ARG A 74 -4.48 16.48 28.48
C ARG A 74 -5.52 16.18 27.42
N GLY A 75 -5.06 15.66 26.27
CA GLY A 75 -5.91 15.31 25.13
C GLY A 75 -6.29 16.48 24.22
N ARG A 76 -5.93 17.73 24.55
CA ARG A 76 -6.25 18.93 23.75
C ARG A 76 -5.04 19.42 22.95
N PRO A 77 -5.20 19.81 21.69
CA PRO A 77 -4.12 20.42 20.92
C PRO A 77 -3.77 21.80 21.50
N VAL A 78 -2.49 22.01 21.80
CA VAL A 78 -1.96 23.27 22.36
C VAL A 78 -0.91 23.91 21.47
N GLY A 79 -0.43 23.21 20.44
CA GLY A 79 0.53 23.69 19.48
C GLY A 79 0.72 22.73 18.31
N VAL A 80 1.42 23.19 17.29
CA VAL A 80 1.86 22.40 16.13
C VAL A 80 3.33 22.65 15.89
N VAL A 81 4.07 21.61 15.52
CA VAL A 81 5.50 21.65 15.15
C VAL A 81 5.67 21.02 13.79
N THR A 82 6.39 21.69 12.91
CA THR A 82 6.80 21.24 11.58
C THR A 82 8.32 21.11 11.49
N GLU A 83 8.84 20.60 10.38
CA GLU A 83 10.29 20.55 10.16
C GLU A 83 10.94 21.94 10.19
N ALA A 84 10.23 22.97 9.71
CA ALA A 84 10.71 24.37 9.72
C ALA A 84 10.93 24.90 11.14
N ASP A 85 10.04 24.55 12.08
CA ASP A 85 10.15 24.97 13.49
C ASP A 85 11.31 24.27 14.21
N CYS A 86 11.78 23.14 13.68
CA CYS A 86 12.92 22.38 14.21
C CYS A 86 14.26 22.79 13.61
N ALA A 87 14.28 23.60 12.55
CA ALA A 87 15.48 23.94 11.81
C ALA A 87 16.43 24.82 12.66
N GLY A 88 17.67 24.35 12.84
CA GLY A 88 18.67 25.07 13.62
C GLY A 88 18.49 25.04 15.14
N VAL A 89 17.51 24.27 15.63
CA VAL A 89 17.20 24.11 17.05
C VAL A 89 17.88 22.84 17.59
N ASP A 90 18.38 22.91 18.85
CA ASP A 90 18.94 21.76 19.51
C ASP A 90 17.91 20.65 19.71
N ARG A 91 18.32 19.40 19.48
CA ARG A 91 17.43 18.23 19.50
C ARG A 91 16.80 17.93 20.87
N PHE A 92 17.39 18.41 21.95
CA PHE A 92 16.90 18.26 23.32
C PHE A 92 15.96 19.40 23.74
N THR A 93 15.80 20.43 22.92
CA THR A 93 14.86 21.52 23.17
C THR A 93 13.42 20.97 23.24
N GLN A 94 12.66 21.37 24.24
CA GLN A 94 11.26 20.96 24.39
C GLN A 94 10.36 21.65 23.37
N LEU A 95 9.31 20.96 22.93
CA LEU A 95 8.38 21.44 21.91
C LEU A 95 7.61 22.69 22.35
N ASP A 96 7.39 22.85 23.66
CA ASP A 96 6.76 24.06 24.23
C ASP A 96 7.50 25.36 23.86
N ALA A 97 8.81 25.29 23.66
CA ALA A 97 9.64 26.44 23.31
C ALA A 97 9.61 26.80 21.80
N VAL A 98 9.22 25.85 20.93
CA VAL A 98 9.33 26.00 19.46
C VAL A 98 7.99 25.89 18.74
N MET A 99 6.96 25.33 19.38
CA MET A 99 5.65 25.11 18.76
C MET A 99 4.95 26.41 18.40
N SER A 100 4.26 26.44 17.27
CA SER A 100 3.26 27.46 16.97
C SER A 100 2.03 27.23 17.83
N ARG A 101 1.60 28.25 18.57
CA ARG A 101 0.44 28.18 19.48
C ARG A 101 -0.84 28.74 18.86
N GLU A 102 -0.71 29.45 17.76
CA GLU A 102 -1.86 29.96 17.02
C GLU A 102 -2.44 28.84 16.16
N LEU A 103 -3.49 28.20 16.68
CA LEU A 103 -4.10 27.01 16.08
C LEU A 103 -5.49 27.32 15.55
N LEU A 104 -5.72 26.97 14.30
CA LEU A 104 -7.07 26.69 13.81
C LEU A 104 -7.38 25.22 14.11
N THR A 105 -8.51 24.95 14.76
CA THR A 105 -9.05 23.59 14.92
C THR A 105 -10.34 23.43 14.13
N VAL A 106 -10.64 22.22 13.66
CA VAL A 106 -11.88 21.89 12.98
C VAL A 106 -12.61 20.77 13.71
N PRO A 107 -13.95 20.78 13.74
CA PRO A 107 -14.71 19.71 14.40
C PRO A 107 -14.63 18.40 13.63
N ALA A 108 -14.69 17.27 14.34
CA ALA A 108 -14.91 15.95 13.75
C ALA A 108 -16.22 15.97 12.94
N GLY A 109 -16.19 15.31 11.75
CA GLY A 109 -17.35 15.28 10.85
C GLY A 109 -17.59 16.55 10.03
N ILE A 110 -16.67 17.51 10.04
CA ILE A 110 -16.74 18.68 9.15
C ILE A 110 -16.79 18.23 7.70
N ASP A 111 -17.63 18.88 6.90
CA ASP A 111 -17.64 18.67 5.46
C ASP A 111 -16.27 19.01 4.84
N PRO A 112 -15.69 18.14 3.97
CA PRO A 112 -14.36 18.34 3.41
C PRO A 112 -14.19 19.66 2.64
N GLU A 113 -15.20 20.11 1.88
CA GLU A 113 -15.15 21.37 1.14
C GLU A 113 -15.17 22.55 2.11
N ALA A 114 -16.02 22.51 3.14
CA ALA A 114 -16.07 23.53 4.18
C ALA A 114 -14.73 23.60 4.94
N ALA A 115 -14.12 22.46 5.26
CA ALA A 115 -12.82 22.40 5.90
C ALA A 115 -11.72 23.01 5.02
N PHE A 116 -11.72 22.68 3.72
CA PHE A 116 -10.79 23.27 2.76
C PHE A 116 -10.90 24.80 2.72
N ASN A 117 -12.12 25.34 2.60
CA ASN A 117 -12.37 26.77 2.54
C ASN A 117 -11.93 27.46 3.83
N GLN A 118 -12.25 26.90 5.00
CA GLN A 118 -11.83 27.45 6.29
C GLN A 118 -10.30 27.51 6.44
N LEU A 119 -9.59 26.44 6.01
CA LEU A 119 -8.13 26.41 5.98
C LEU A 119 -7.53 27.38 4.97
N HIS A 120 -8.17 27.53 3.79
CA HIS A 120 -7.71 28.41 2.73
C HIS A 120 -7.82 29.89 3.14
N ASP A 121 -8.97 30.30 3.63
CA ASP A 121 -9.25 31.68 4.03
C ASP A 121 -8.39 32.11 5.23
N GLY A 122 -8.21 31.19 6.20
CA GLY A 122 -7.31 31.36 7.33
C GLY A 122 -5.83 31.27 6.99
N ARG A 123 -5.45 30.95 5.74
CA ARG A 123 -4.07 30.71 5.29
C ARG A 123 -3.34 29.59 6.06
N HIS A 124 -4.10 28.67 6.63
CA HIS A 124 -3.54 27.49 7.31
C HIS A 124 -3.32 26.34 6.32
N ARG A 125 -2.22 25.62 6.47
CA ARG A 125 -1.95 24.41 5.67
C ARG A 125 -2.70 23.19 6.23
N LEU A 126 -2.91 23.17 7.54
CA LEU A 126 -3.51 22.07 8.28
C LEU A 126 -4.22 22.57 9.53
N ALA A 127 -5.11 21.73 10.07
CA ALA A 127 -5.74 21.93 11.38
C ALA A 127 -5.85 20.60 12.14
N PRO A 128 -5.61 20.58 13.46
CA PRO A 128 -6.07 19.49 14.33
C PRO A 128 -7.59 19.34 14.25
N VAL A 129 -8.05 18.08 14.15
CA VAL A 129 -9.47 17.73 14.22
C VAL A 129 -9.81 17.39 15.65
N VAL A 130 -10.88 17.96 16.20
CA VAL A 130 -11.28 17.78 17.59
C VAL A 130 -12.72 17.28 17.70
N ASP A 131 -13.00 16.51 18.74
CA ASP A 131 -14.37 16.13 19.11
C ASP A 131 -15.10 17.26 19.85
N GLU A 132 -16.34 17.01 20.26
CA GLU A 132 -17.17 17.98 21.02
C GLU A 132 -16.55 18.38 22.36
N ALA A 133 -15.71 17.53 22.98
CA ALA A 133 -14.99 17.84 24.21
C ALA A 133 -13.71 18.64 23.97
N GLY A 134 -13.33 18.88 22.70
CA GLY A 134 -12.08 19.53 22.29
C GLY A 134 -10.88 18.60 22.36
N THR A 135 -11.09 17.27 22.43
CA THR A 135 -10.03 16.28 22.38
C THR A 135 -9.62 16.02 20.95
N ILE A 136 -8.31 15.89 20.71
CA ILE A 136 -7.81 15.61 19.37
C ILE A 136 -8.21 14.20 18.91
N VAL A 137 -8.80 14.13 17.71
CA VAL A 137 -9.16 12.85 17.06
C VAL A 137 -8.42 12.65 15.74
N GLY A 138 -7.80 13.68 15.18
CA GLY A 138 -7.05 13.59 13.94
C GLY A 138 -6.41 14.90 13.51
N ILE A 139 -5.98 14.94 12.26
CA ILE A 139 -5.44 16.13 11.59
C ILE A 139 -5.99 16.19 10.17
N LEU A 140 -6.28 17.38 9.67
CA LEU A 140 -6.76 17.60 8.32
C LEU A 140 -5.89 18.65 7.63
N THR A 141 -5.32 18.30 6.48
CA THR A 141 -4.63 19.24 5.59
C THR A 141 -5.58 19.73 4.50
N ARG A 142 -5.29 20.89 3.89
CA ARG A 142 -6.05 21.35 2.70
C ARG A 142 -6.06 20.29 1.60
N GLN A 143 -4.91 19.63 1.39
CA GLN A 143 -4.78 18.60 0.37
C GLN A 143 -5.60 17.34 0.71
N ARG A 144 -5.61 16.92 2.00
CA ARG A 144 -6.44 15.80 2.43
C ARG A 144 -7.94 16.12 2.30
N ALA A 145 -8.35 17.35 2.61
CA ALA A 145 -9.73 17.79 2.40
C ALA A 145 -10.15 17.68 0.92
N LEU A 146 -9.29 18.12 -0.02
CA LEU A 146 -9.53 17.91 -1.45
C LEU A 146 -9.61 16.42 -1.83
N ARG A 147 -8.68 15.62 -1.36
CA ARG A 147 -8.65 14.17 -1.63
C ARG A 147 -9.93 13.48 -1.13
N ALA A 148 -10.47 13.90 0.00
CA ALA A 148 -11.72 13.37 0.54
C ALA A 148 -12.95 13.64 -0.35
N THR A 149 -12.89 14.65 -1.24
CA THR A 149 -13.93 14.89 -2.26
C THR A 149 -13.68 14.14 -3.57
N LEU A 150 -12.46 13.64 -3.79
CA LEU A 150 -12.05 12.98 -5.04
C LEU A 150 -12.02 11.45 -4.94
N TYR A 151 -11.72 10.93 -3.76
CA TYR A 151 -11.59 9.49 -3.50
C TYR A 151 -12.73 9.00 -2.63
N GLU A 152 -13.28 7.86 -3.01
CA GLU A 152 -14.25 7.12 -2.21
C GLU A 152 -13.48 6.11 -1.33
N PRO A 153 -13.55 6.22 0.01
CA PRO A 153 -12.85 5.31 0.89
C PRO A 153 -13.30 3.86 0.73
N ALA A 154 -12.38 2.92 0.82
CA ALA A 154 -12.68 1.49 0.83
C ALA A 154 -13.22 1.09 2.22
N LEU A 155 -14.55 0.99 2.35
CA LEU A 155 -15.24 0.72 3.60
C LEU A 155 -15.89 -0.66 3.61
N ASP A 156 -15.89 -1.30 4.80
CA ASP A 156 -16.69 -2.49 5.07
C ASP A 156 -18.18 -2.13 5.29
N ALA A 157 -19.01 -3.14 5.53
CA ALA A 157 -20.45 -2.94 5.74
C ALA A 157 -20.80 -2.11 7.00
N GLN A 158 -19.84 -1.95 7.93
CA GLN A 158 -19.97 -1.13 9.12
C GLN A 158 -19.38 0.30 8.95
N GLY A 159 -18.95 0.65 7.74
CA GLY A 159 -18.36 1.96 7.45
C GLY A 159 -16.90 2.11 7.92
N ARG A 160 -16.18 1.02 8.19
CA ARG A 160 -14.80 1.01 8.67
C ARG A 160 -13.84 0.74 7.50
N LEU A 161 -12.63 1.29 7.58
CA LEU A 161 -11.59 1.11 6.57
C LEU A 161 -11.23 -0.37 6.37
N ARG A 162 -11.11 -0.81 5.11
CA ARG A 162 -10.77 -2.20 4.74
C ARG A 162 -9.28 -2.47 4.82
N VAL A 163 -8.93 -3.71 5.20
CA VAL A 163 -7.58 -4.22 5.23
C VAL A 163 -7.54 -5.71 4.89
N ALA A 164 -6.53 -6.15 4.14
CA ALA A 164 -6.30 -7.54 3.79
C ALA A 164 -5.07 -8.10 4.51
N ALA A 165 -5.01 -9.42 4.63
CA ALA A 165 -3.81 -10.11 5.09
C ALA A 165 -3.48 -11.32 4.21
N ALA A 166 -2.19 -11.66 4.13
CA ALA A 166 -1.70 -12.78 3.34
C ALA A 166 -1.30 -13.97 4.21
N ILE A 167 -1.48 -15.18 3.65
CA ILE A 167 -0.89 -16.42 4.11
C ILE A 167 -0.07 -17.06 2.99
N GLY A 168 0.95 -17.83 3.37
CA GLY A 168 1.68 -18.71 2.45
C GLY A 168 1.04 -20.08 2.34
N ILE A 169 1.67 -20.96 1.57
CA ILE A 169 1.19 -22.35 1.33
C ILE A 169 1.88 -23.39 2.22
N ASN A 170 2.73 -22.98 3.14
CA ASN A 170 3.51 -23.87 4.01
C ASN A 170 3.08 -23.75 5.48
N GLY A 171 3.40 -24.77 6.29
CA GLY A 171 3.05 -24.83 7.70
C GLY A 171 1.59 -25.22 7.94
N ASP A 172 1.07 -24.87 9.12
CA ASP A 172 -0.35 -25.08 9.47
C ASP A 172 -1.21 -23.94 8.90
N VAL A 173 -1.58 -24.13 7.64
CA VAL A 173 -2.34 -23.13 6.87
C VAL A 173 -3.76 -22.99 7.40
N GLU A 174 -4.39 -24.08 7.83
CA GLU A 174 -5.77 -24.09 8.32
C GLU A 174 -5.88 -23.22 9.61
N GLN A 175 -5.04 -23.50 10.59
CA GLN A 175 -5.01 -22.76 11.85
C GLN A 175 -4.71 -21.29 11.60
N ARG A 176 -3.73 -20.99 10.73
CA ARG A 176 -3.34 -19.62 10.42
C ARG A 176 -4.45 -18.86 9.67
N ALA A 177 -5.10 -19.48 8.70
CA ALA A 177 -6.22 -18.87 7.97
C ALA A 177 -7.37 -18.55 8.91
N LYS A 178 -7.77 -19.50 9.76
CA LYS A 178 -8.81 -19.29 10.76
C LYS A 178 -8.47 -18.13 11.70
N ALA A 179 -7.26 -18.13 12.25
CA ALA A 179 -6.83 -17.08 13.16
C ALA A 179 -6.80 -15.68 12.51
N LEU A 180 -6.44 -15.58 11.22
CA LEU A 180 -6.51 -14.32 10.48
C LEU A 180 -7.95 -13.87 10.20
N LEU A 181 -8.83 -14.79 9.82
CA LEU A 181 -10.27 -14.51 9.63
C LEU A 181 -10.90 -13.98 10.91
N ASP A 182 -10.55 -14.56 12.06
CA ASP A 182 -11.02 -14.12 13.38
C ASP A 182 -10.56 -12.69 13.77
N THR A 183 -9.52 -12.15 13.12
CA THR A 183 -9.09 -10.74 13.34
C THR A 183 -10.00 -9.71 12.66
N GLY A 184 -10.90 -10.14 11.75
CA GLY A 184 -11.80 -9.24 11.02
C GLY A 184 -11.18 -8.58 9.79
N ILE A 185 -10.24 -9.24 9.12
CA ILE A 185 -9.77 -8.83 7.78
C ILE A 185 -10.92 -8.86 6.77
N ASP A 186 -10.81 -8.04 5.72
CA ASP A 186 -11.83 -7.96 4.66
C ASP A 186 -11.52 -8.81 3.43
N VAL A 187 -10.25 -9.22 3.27
CA VAL A 187 -9.78 -10.07 2.17
C VAL A 187 -8.67 -10.98 2.66
N LEU A 188 -8.73 -12.25 2.34
CA LEU A 188 -7.65 -13.21 2.60
C LEU A 188 -6.88 -13.49 1.31
N VAL A 189 -5.54 -13.32 1.34
CA VAL A 189 -4.67 -13.53 0.18
C VAL A 189 -3.81 -14.77 0.39
N ILE A 190 -3.92 -15.77 -0.46
CA ILE A 190 -3.03 -16.94 -0.48
C ILE A 190 -1.94 -16.66 -1.52
N ASP A 191 -0.72 -16.41 -1.03
CA ASP A 191 0.38 -15.84 -1.81
C ASP A 191 1.59 -16.76 -1.89
N THR A 192 2.03 -17.02 -3.13
CA THR A 192 3.29 -17.73 -3.42
C THR A 192 3.91 -17.22 -4.72
N ALA A 193 5.20 -17.43 -4.92
CA ALA A 193 5.93 -16.97 -6.11
C ALA A 193 5.34 -17.51 -7.42
N HIS A 194 4.85 -18.76 -7.42
CA HIS A 194 4.12 -19.38 -8.52
C HIS A 194 2.99 -20.27 -7.96
N GLY A 195 1.74 -19.89 -8.21
CA GLY A 195 0.55 -20.51 -7.62
C GLY A 195 -0.01 -21.71 -8.38
N HIS A 196 0.39 -21.93 -9.63
CA HIS A 196 -0.07 -23.09 -10.41
C HIS A 196 0.72 -24.34 -10.02
N GLN A 197 0.47 -24.85 -8.83
CA GLN A 197 1.10 -26.04 -8.25
C GLN A 197 0.14 -26.79 -7.32
N ALA A 198 0.30 -28.12 -7.21
CA ALA A 198 -0.59 -28.99 -6.45
C ALA A 198 -0.79 -28.50 -4.99
N ARG A 199 0.29 -28.09 -4.31
CA ARG A 199 0.22 -27.61 -2.92
C ARG A 199 -0.65 -26.37 -2.76
N MET A 200 -0.62 -25.46 -3.74
CA MET A 200 -1.47 -24.28 -3.72
C MET A 200 -2.95 -24.66 -3.84
N LEU A 201 -3.29 -25.58 -4.73
CA LEU A 201 -4.66 -26.06 -4.92
C LEU A 201 -5.21 -26.78 -3.66
N GLU A 202 -4.37 -27.58 -2.99
CA GLU A 202 -4.71 -28.22 -1.71
C GLU A 202 -5.02 -27.18 -0.64
N VAL A 203 -4.13 -26.19 -0.47
CA VAL A 203 -4.27 -25.12 0.50
C VAL A 203 -5.54 -24.31 0.24
N LEU A 204 -5.79 -23.96 -1.01
CA LEU A 204 -6.96 -23.19 -1.40
C LEU A 204 -8.26 -23.93 -1.08
N ARG A 205 -8.34 -25.24 -1.37
CA ARG A 205 -9.49 -26.08 -0.99
C ARG A 205 -9.67 -26.16 0.53
N THR A 206 -8.56 -26.30 1.29
CA THR A 206 -8.58 -26.30 2.76
C THR A 206 -9.14 -24.98 3.29
N VAL A 207 -8.64 -23.85 2.80
CA VAL A 207 -9.13 -22.51 3.24
C VAL A 207 -10.59 -22.30 2.85
N LYS A 208 -10.99 -22.73 1.64
CA LYS A 208 -12.39 -22.63 1.19
C LYS A 208 -13.35 -23.47 2.04
N SER A 209 -12.89 -24.64 2.53
CA SER A 209 -13.70 -25.50 3.41
C SER A 209 -13.98 -24.89 4.78
N LEU A 210 -13.22 -23.87 5.21
CA LEU A 210 -13.52 -23.08 6.42
C LEU A 210 -14.76 -22.19 6.26
N GLY A 211 -15.27 -22.01 5.04
CA GLY A 211 -16.45 -21.19 4.75
C GLY A 211 -16.24 -19.69 4.99
N PRO A 212 -15.10 -19.08 4.59
CA PRO A 212 -14.87 -17.67 4.86
C PRO A 212 -15.91 -16.79 4.16
N GLU A 213 -16.43 -15.80 4.87
CA GLU A 213 -17.35 -14.79 4.32
C GLU A 213 -16.63 -13.72 3.49
N VAL A 214 -15.31 -13.61 3.63
CA VAL A 214 -14.47 -12.67 2.89
C VAL A 214 -13.96 -13.31 1.60
N PRO A 215 -13.73 -12.51 0.53
CA PRO A 215 -13.17 -13.05 -0.72
C PRO A 215 -11.75 -13.58 -0.52
N ILE A 216 -11.45 -14.69 -1.24
CA ILE A 216 -10.13 -15.30 -1.29
C ILE A 216 -9.42 -14.89 -2.58
N VAL A 217 -8.27 -14.25 -2.43
CA VAL A 217 -7.34 -13.97 -3.52
C VAL A 217 -6.27 -15.05 -3.57
N ALA A 218 -5.99 -15.61 -4.73
CA ALA A 218 -4.97 -16.65 -4.89
C ALA A 218 -4.00 -16.36 -6.04
N GLY A 219 -2.72 -16.64 -5.86
CA GLY A 219 -1.68 -16.44 -6.88
C GLY A 219 -0.24 -16.67 -6.39
N ASN A 220 0.73 -16.48 -7.31
CA ASN A 220 0.56 -15.84 -8.62
C ASN A 220 0.53 -16.88 -9.75
N VAL A 221 -0.23 -16.57 -10.77
CA VAL A 221 -0.28 -17.34 -12.01
C VAL A 221 -0.06 -16.44 -13.23
N VAL A 222 0.19 -17.04 -14.41
CA VAL A 222 0.44 -16.32 -15.67
C VAL A 222 -0.21 -16.96 -16.88
N THR A 223 -1.09 -17.95 -16.71
CA THR A 223 -1.76 -18.69 -17.78
C THR A 223 -3.26 -18.85 -17.52
N ALA A 224 -4.03 -18.99 -18.58
CA ALA A 224 -5.48 -19.26 -18.50
C ALA A 224 -5.80 -20.57 -17.77
N GLU A 225 -4.96 -21.60 -17.94
CA GLU A 225 -5.09 -22.88 -17.26
C GLU A 225 -4.93 -22.69 -15.74
N GLY A 226 -3.86 -21.99 -15.30
CA GLY A 226 -3.66 -21.68 -13.88
C GLY A 226 -4.81 -20.88 -13.27
N VAL A 227 -5.44 -19.96 -14.03
CA VAL A 227 -6.67 -19.27 -13.59
C VAL A 227 -7.80 -20.27 -13.37
N SER A 228 -8.03 -21.18 -14.32
CA SER A 228 -9.10 -22.18 -14.22
C SER A 228 -8.95 -23.06 -12.98
N ASP A 229 -7.74 -23.58 -12.75
CA ASP A 229 -7.45 -24.47 -11.62
C ASP A 229 -7.61 -23.77 -10.28
N LEU A 230 -7.16 -22.51 -10.15
CA LEU A 230 -7.36 -21.73 -8.92
C LEU A 230 -8.83 -21.40 -8.66
N VAL A 231 -9.60 -21.06 -9.70
CA VAL A 231 -11.04 -20.81 -9.57
C VAL A 231 -11.79 -22.07 -9.17
N GLU A 232 -11.48 -23.20 -9.80
CA GLU A 232 -12.07 -24.50 -9.44
C GLU A 232 -11.74 -24.90 -7.99
N ALA A 233 -10.53 -24.58 -7.52
CA ALA A 233 -10.12 -24.82 -6.13
C ALA A 233 -10.76 -23.85 -5.12
N GLY A 234 -11.43 -22.77 -5.56
CA GLY A 234 -12.22 -21.88 -4.71
C GLY A 234 -11.75 -20.43 -4.62
N ALA A 235 -10.85 -19.96 -5.51
CA ALA A 235 -10.46 -18.56 -5.55
C ALA A 235 -11.57 -17.67 -6.09
N ASP A 236 -11.75 -16.50 -5.47
CA ASP A 236 -12.67 -15.46 -5.90
C ASP A 236 -11.97 -14.42 -6.78
N ILE A 237 -10.69 -14.19 -6.54
CA ILE A 237 -9.84 -13.24 -7.25
C ILE A 237 -8.50 -13.91 -7.56
N ILE A 238 -8.00 -13.73 -8.77
CA ILE A 238 -6.73 -14.30 -9.22
C ILE A 238 -5.63 -13.24 -9.25
N LYS A 239 -4.53 -13.49 -8.56
CA LYS A 239 -3.37 -12.60 -8.56
C LYS A 239 -2.40 -13.06 -9.66
N VAL A 240 -2.08 -12.15 -10.60
CA VAL A 240 -1.34 -12.44 -11.84
C VAL A 240 0.00 -11.73 -11.84
N GLY A 241 1.07 -12.50 -12.03
CA GLY A 241 2.43 -11.99 -12.17
C GLY A 241 3.49 -12.90 -11.58
N VAL A 242 4.33 -13.48 -12.44
CA VAL A 242 5.52 -14.28 -12.05
C VAL A 242 6.76 -13.60 -12.62
N GLY A 243 7.56 -13.03 -11.74
CA GLY A 243 8.83 -12.39 -12.06
C GLY A 243 8.79 -10.94 -12.60
N PRO A 244 7.67 -10.18 -12.64
CA PRO A 244 7.69 -8.80 -13.11
C PRO A 244 8.14 -7.80 -12.05
N GLY A 245 8.14 -8.17 -10.77
CA GLY A 245 8.45 -7.30 -9.64
C GLY A 245 9.92 -6.86 -9.64
N ALA A 246 10.19 -5.60 -9.26
CA ALA A 246 11.54 -5.03 -9.24
C ALA A 246 12.51 -5.76 -8.27
N MET A 247 11.97 -6.43 -7.24
CA MET A 247 12.74 -7.19 -6.24
C MET A 247 12.79 -8.69 -6.55
N CYS A 248 12.11 -9.14 -7.62
CA CYS A 248 11.98 -10.55 -7.97
C CYS A 248 13.10 -10.99 -8.91
N THR A 249 13.79 -12.08 -8.56
CA THR A 249 14.81 -12.71 -9.41
C THR A 249 14.35 -14.04 -9.99
N THR A 250 13.10 -14.44 -9.79
CA THR A 250 12.57 -15.76 -10.21
C THR A 250 12.86 -16.07 -11.68
N ARG A 251 12.64 -15.12 -12.60
CA ARG A 251 12.94 -15.33 -14.03
C ARG A 251 14.41 -15.59 -14.30
N MET A 252 15.30 -14.94 -13.57
CA MET A 252 16.75 -15.08 -13.72
C MET A 252 17.26 -16.41 -13.13
N GLN A 253 16.63 -16.86 -12.04
CA GLN A 253 17.02 -18.08 -11.34
C GLN A 253 16.42 -19.34 -11.95
N THR A 254 15.17 -19.25 -12.45
CA THR A 254 14.37 -20.44 -12.81
C THR A 254 13.96 -20.47 -14.28
N ALA A 255 14.16 -19.38 -15.02
CA ALA A 255 13.60 -19.14 -16.36
C ALA A 255 12.05 -19.13 -16.39
N VAL A 256 11.37 -19.27 -15.23
CA VAL A 256 9.92 -19.27 -15.12
C VAL A 256 9.41 -17.84 -15.00
N GLY A 257 8.38 -17.52 -15.76
CA GLY A 257 7.72 -16.21 -15.73
C GLY A 257 7.30 -15.76 -17.13
N ARG A 258 6.61 -14.62 -17.16
CA ARG A 258 6.04 -14.08 -18.40
C ARG A 258 5.97 -12.55 -18.36
N PRO A 259 6.08 -11.83 -19.49
CA PRO A 259 5.82 -10.40 -19.54
C PRO A 259 4.43 -10.06 -19.02
N GLN A 260 4.35 -9.04 -18.13
CA GLN A 260 3.16 -8.79 -17.31
C GLN A 260 1.92 -8.48 -18.13
N PHE A 261 2.02 -7.63 -19.15
CA PHE A 261 0.86 -7.28 -19.99
C PHE A 261 0.21 -8.52 -20.61
N SER A 262 1.00 -9.39 -21.25
CA SER A 262 0.48 -10.60 -21.90
C SER A 262 -0.08 -11.61 -20.90
N ALA A 263 0.50 -11.69 -19.68
CA ALA A 263 -0.01 -12.53 -18.61
C ALA A 263 -1.38 -12.03 -18.13
N VAL A 264 -1.49 -10.72 -17.86
CA VAL A 264 -2.75 -10.12 -17.41
C VAL A 264 -3.84 -10.26 -18.47
N LEU A 265 -3.54 -9.99 -19.76
CA LEU A 265 -4.50 -10.09 -20.84
C LEU A 265 -5.11 -11.50 -20.94
N GLU A 266 -4.27 -12.53 -20.94
CA GLU A 266 -4.73 -13.93 -21.01
C GLU A 266 -5.50 -14.33 -19.76
N CYS A 267 -4.94 -14.07 -18.57
CA CYS A 267 -5.56 -14.45 -17.30
C CYS A 267 -6.87 -13.70 -17.05
N ALA A 268 -6.96 -12.40 -17.39
CA ALA A 268 -8.17 -11.62 -17.20
C ALA A 268 -9.28 -12.03 -18.16
N THR A 269 -8.93 -12.39 -19.39
CA THR A 269 -9.89 -12.95 -20.34
C THR A 269 -10.51 -14.22 -19.77
N ARG A 270 -9.67 -15.16 -19.29
CA ARG A 270 -10.15 -16.39 -18.69
C ARG A 270 -10.95 -16.19 -17.40
N ALA A 271 -10.47 -15.33 -16.51
CA ALA A 271 -11.18 -15.03 -15.25
C ALA A 271 -12.57 -14.47 -15.50
N ARG A 272 -12.72 -13.57 -16.49
CA ARG A 272 -14.02 -12.99 -16.89
C ARG A 272 -15.00 -14.05 -17.40
N GLU A 273 -14.54 -15.02 -18.21
CA GLU A 273 -15.36 -16.15 -18.64
C GLU A 273 -15.91 -16.97 -17.47
N LEU A 274 -15.16 -17.00 -16.37
CA LEU A 274 -15.52 -17.69 -15.13
C LEU A 274 -16.25 -16.80 -14.10
N GLY A 275 -16.58 -15.54 -14.46
CA GLY A 275 -17.20 -14.58 -13.56
C GLY A 275 -16.29 -14.13 -12.40
N LYS A 276 -14.98 -14.13 -12.59
CA LYS A 276 -13.94 -13.81 -11.59
C LYS A 276 -13.12 -12.59 -11.98
N HIS A 277 -12.34 -12.07 -11.03
CA HIS A 277 -11.53 -10.86 -11.17
C HIS A 277 -10.03 -11.16 -11.14
N VAL A 278 -9.24 -10.24 -11.68
CA VAL A 278 -7.78 -10.32 -11.69
C VAL A 278 -7.16 -9.11 -10.99
N TRP A 279 -6.19 -9.36 -10.10
CA TRP A 279 -5.24 -8.36 -9.62
C TRP A 279 -3.93 -8.53 -10.37
N ALA A 280 -3.48 -7.48 -11.06
CA ALA A 280 -2.16 -7.46 -11.71
C ALA A 280 -1.08 -7.13 -10.67
N ASP A 281 -0.15 -8.05 -10.42
CA ASP A 281 0.86 -7.91 -9.37
C ASP A 281 2.27 -7.77 -9.95
N GLY A 282 2.88 -6.62 -9.73
CA GLY A 282 4.24 -6.30 -10.13
C GLY A 282 4.40 -5.68 -11.53
N GLY A 283 5.62 -5.20 -11.80
CA GLY A 283 5.97 -4.59 -13.09
C GLY A 283 5.56 -3.11 -13.22
N VAL A 284 5.10 -2.48 -12.16
CA VAL A 284 4.60 -1.09 -12.16
C VAL A 284 5.69 -0.12 -11.71
N ARG A 285 5.96 0.89 -12.54
CA ARG A 285 6.92 1.97 -12.28
C ARG A 285 6.38 3.35 -12.60
N HIS A 286 5.34 3.42 -13.42
CA HIS A 286 4.72 4.65 -13.92
C HIS A 286 3.19 4.52 -13.97
N PRO A 287 2.43 5.63 -13.97
CA PRO A 287 0.97 5.59 -14.13
C PRO A 287 0.50 4.81 -15.36
N ARG A 288 1.24 4.89 -16.48
CA ARG A 288 0.95 4.14 -17.71
C ARG A 288 0.94 2.63 -17.52
N ASP A 289 1.77 2.10 -16.60
CA ASP A 289 1.85 0.65 -16.35
C ASP A 289 0.57 0.17 -15.67
N VAL A 290 -0.02 1.02 -14.81
CA VAL A 290 -1.34 0.79 -14.21
C VAL A 290 -2.42 0.85 -15.30
N ALA A 291 -2.42 1.87 -16.15
CA ALA A 291 -3.37 1.98 -17.25
C ALA A 291 -3.31 0.77 -18.20
N LEU A 292 -2.10 0.30 -18.55
CA LEU A 292 -1.91 -0.90 -19.37
C LEU A 292 -2.45 -2.18 -18.70
N ALA A 293 -2.24 -2.35 -17.39
CA ALA A 293 -2.77 -3.50 -16.66
C ALA A 293 -4.31 -3.49 -16.64
N LEU A 294 -4.92 -2.31 -16.43
CA LEU A 294 -6.37 -2.14 -16.48
C LEU A 294 -6.92 -2.34 -17.90
N ALA A 295 -6.23 -1.83 -18.94
CA ALA A 295 -6.58 -2.07 -20.33
C ALA A 295 -6.50 -3.56 -20.71
N ALA A 296 -5.58 -4.31 -20.12
CA ALA A 296 -5.48 -5.76 -20.27
C ALA A 296 -6.60 -6.54 -19.51
N GLY A 297 -7.44 -5.86 -18.72
CA GLY A 297 -8.59 -6.43 -18.04
C GLY A 297 -8.41 -6.72 -16.55
N ALA A 298 -7.33 -6.25 -15.92
CA ALA A 298 -7.23 -6.29 -14.47
C ALA A 298 -8.27 -5.39 -13.82
N SER A 299 -8.83 -5.84 -12.69
CA SER A 299 -9.74 -5.04 -11.86
C SER A 299 -9.00 -4.21 -10.81
N SER A 300 -7.78 -4.60 -10.46
CA SER A 300 -6.90 -3.90 -9.53
C SER A 300 -5.43 -4.16 -9.86
N VAL A 301 -4.56 -3.28 -9.38
CA VAL A 301 -3.11 -3.38 -9.59
C VAL A 301 -2.38 -3.34 -8.25
N MET A 302 -1.59 -4.37 -7.96
CA MET A 302 -0.78 -4.45 -6.76
C MET A 302 0.60 -3.82 -7.01
N ILE A 303 0.95 -2.83 -6.19
CA ILE A 303 2.17 -2.05 -6.30
C ILE A 303 3.03 -2.26 -5.06
N GLY A 304 4.26 -2.74 -5.22
CA GLY A 304 5.20 -3.00 -4.13
C GLY A 304 6.31 -1.95 -4.05
N SER A 305 7.30 -2.07 -4.92
CA SER A 305 8.55 -1.30 -4.85
C SER A 305 8.35 0.21 -4.95
N TRP A 306 7.45 0.67 -5.78
CA TRP A 306 7.17 2.10 -5.93
C TRP A 306 6.62 2.72 -4.64
N PHE A 307 5.70 2.01 -3.95
CA PHE A 307 5.16 2.47 -2.66
C PHE A 307 6.12 2.27 -1.49
N ALA A 308 7.15 1.42 -1.63
CA ALA A 308 8.13 1.20 -0.58
C ALA A 308 8.97 2.45 -0.25
N GLY A 309 9.15 3.36 -1.21
CA GLY A 309 9.83 4.65 -1.05
C GLY A 309 8.93 5.79 -0.56
N THR A 310 7.94 5.53 0.30
CA THR A 310 7.03 6.56 0.82
C THR A 310 7.05 6.64 2.34
N TYR A 311 6.54 7.73 2.91
CA TYR A 311 6.47 7.93 4.37
C TYR A 311 5.64 6.86 5.08
N GLU A 312 4.55 6.39 4.48
CA GLU A 312 3.61 5.42 5.05
C GLU A 312 4.14 3.99 5.02
N SER A 313 5.13 3.71 4.17
CA SER A 313 5.80 2.41 4.15
C SER A 313 6.44 2.10 5.51
N PRO A 314 6.44 0.83 5.96
CA PRO A 314 7.10 0.41 7.20
C PRO A 314 8.61 0.67 7.17
N GLY A 315 9.20 0.67 8.36
CA GLY A 315 10.62 0.91 8.58
C GLY A 315 10.96 2.38 8.76
N ASP A 316 12.21 2.61 9.13
CA ASP A 316 12.74 3.95 9.36
C ASP A 316 13.33 4.52 8.08
N ALA A 317 13.24 5.84 7.96
CA ALA A 317 13.92 6.57 6.90
C ALA A 317 15.38 6.79 7.29
N HIS A 318 16.27 6.53 6.34
CA HIS A 318 17.71 6.74 6.46
C HIS A 318 18.15 7.82 5.47
N ARG A 319 19.32 8.42 5.72
CA ARG A 319 19.96 9.31 4.75
C ARG A 319 21.24 8.66 4.23
N ASP A 320 21.48 8.77 2.92
CA ASP A 320 22.76 8.38 2.32
C ASP A 320 23.83 9.48 2.47
N SER A 321 25.02 9.26 1.89
CA SER A 321 26.15 10.22 1.89
C SER A 321 25.79 11.55 1.23
N ASP A 322 24.85 11.54 0.30
CA ASP A 322 24.42 12.73 -0.46
C ASP A 322 23.22 13.44 0.20
N GLY A 323 22.79 12.95 1.37
CA GLY A 323 21.67 13.47 2.15
C GLY A 323 20.29 13.02 1.66
N ARG A 324 20.21 12.14 0.64
CA ARG A 324 18.95 11.64 0.09
C ARG A 324 18.30 10.65 1.05
N MET A 325 17.02 10.81 1.28
CA MET A 325 16.26 9.89 2.14
C MET A 325 15.92 8.61 1.41
N TYR A 326 16.07 7.47 2.09
CA TYR A 326 15.65 6.16 1.59
C TYR A 326 15.12 5.27 2.71
N LYS A 327 14.37 4.24 2.32
CA LYS A 327 13.99 3.11 3.18
C LYS A 327 14.59 1.82 2.66
N GLU A 328 14.92 0.91 3.55
CA GLU A 328 15.34 -0.43 3.16
C GLU A 328 14.14 -1.29 2.78
N SER A 329 14.26 -2.01 1.67
CA SER A 329 13.28 -2.99 1.22
C SER A 329 13.96 -4.28 0.81
N PHE A 330 13.23 -5.39 0.87
CA PHE A 330 13.71 -6.71 0.46
C PHE A 330 12.58 -7.53 -0.17
N GLY A 331 12.94 -8.44 -1.08
CA GLY A 331 12.00 -9.33 -1.74
C GLY A 331 11.44 -10.39 -0.79
N MET A 332 10.19 -10.78 -0.96
CA MET A 332 9.52 -11.79 -0.12
C MET A 332 10.14 -13.19 -0.23
N ALA A 333 10.85 -13.49 -1.30
CA ALA A 333 11.59 -14.75 -1.50
C ALA A 333 13.10 -14.62 -1.21
N SER A 334 13.58 -13.49 -0.68
CA SER A 334 14.99 -13.26 -0.35
C SER A 334 15.44 -14.03 0.90
N ALA A 335 16.74 -14.23 1.05
CA ALA A 335 17.34 -14.79 2.27
C ALA A 335 16.89 -14.10 3.54
N ARG A 336 16.75 -12.77 3.51
CA ARG A 336 16.27 -11.98 4.65
C ARG A 336 14.84 -12.38 5.03
N ALA A 337 13.94 -12.48 4.04
CA ALA A 337 12.56 -12.92 4.26
C ALA A 337 12.47 -14.38 4.72
N VAL A 338 13.28 -15.26 4.11
CA VAL A 338 13.37 -16.68 4.52
C VAL A 338 13.83 -16.81 5.97
N ARG A 339 14.88 -16.08 6.38
CA ARG A 339 15.36 -16.09 7.78
C ARG A 339 14.30 -15.65 8.78
N LEU A 340 13.52 -14.61 8.46
CA LEU A 340 12.44 -14.14 9.32
C LEU A 340 11.35 -15.20 9.49
N ARG A 341 10.93 -15.85 8.40
CA ARG A 341 9.91 -16.91 8.42
C ARG A 341 10.35 -18.21 9.06
N THR A 342 11.66 -18.45 9.14
CA THR A 342 12.25 -19.69 9.69
C THR A 342 12.91 -19.48 11.05
N ALA A 343 12.54 -18.43 11.77
CA ALA A 343 13.13 -18.10 13.07
C ALA A 343 12.93 -19.25 14.10
N GLU A 344 11.81 -19.95 14.02
CA GLU A 344 11.48 -21.10 14.89
C GLU A 344 12.02 -22.45 14.39
N ASP A 345 12.56 -22.50 13.17
CA ASP A 345 13.16 -23.72 12.62
C ASP A 345 14.48 -24.09 13.35
N THR A 346 14.81 -25.39 13.32
CA THR A 346 16.12 -25.83 13.81
C THR A 346 17.26 -25.20 12.97
N PRO A 347 18.47 -25.04 13.55
CA PRO A 347 19.61 -24.47 12.82
C PRO A 347 19.90 -25.16 11.47
N PHE A 348 19.74 -26.48 11.41
CA PHE A 348 19.93 -27.26 10.18
C PHE A 348 18.85 -26.96 9.14
N GLN A 349 17.59 -26.94 9.53
CA GLN A 349 16.46 -26.62 8.63
C GLN A 349 16.59 -25.19 8.07
N ARG A 350 16.98 -24.23 8.92
CA ARG A 350 17.21 -22.84 8.54
C ARG A 350 18.36 -22.73 7.53
N ALA A 351 19.50 -23.36 7.81
CA ALA A 351 20.64 -23.36 6.90
C ALA A 351 20.30 -24.02 5.55
N ARG A 352 19.56 -25.13 5.55
CA ARG A 352 19.10 -25.81 4.34
C ARG A 352 18.17 -24.93 3.49
N LYS A 353 17.22 -24.24 4.10
CA LYS A 353 16.29 -23.31 3.40
C LYS A 353 17.03 -22.08 2.85
N ALA A 354 18.08 -21.60 3.53
CA ALA A 354 18.85 -20.46 3.09
C ALA A 354 19.76 -20.73 1.86
N ILE A 355 19.94 -22.00 1.46
CA ILE A 355 20.68 -22.34 0.23
C ILE A 355 19.88 -21.97 -1.04
N PHE A 356 18.56 -21.96 -0.95
CA PHE A 356 17.65 -21.71 -2.08
C PHE A 356 17.06 -20.30 -1.97
N GLU A 357 17.84 -19.29 -2.34
CA GLU A 357 17.43 -17.90 -2.30
C GLU A 357 16.89 -17.44 -3.66
N GLU A 358 15.74 -16.79 -3.64
CA GLU A 358 15.21 -16.03 -4.77
C GLU A 358 14.87 -14.60 -4.30
N GLY A 359 15.29 -13.59 -5.07
CA GLY A 359 14.98 -12.20 -4.78
C GLY A 359 16.12 -11.42 -4.12
N ILE A 360 15.98 -10.10 -4.16
CA ILE A 360 16.98 -9.16 -3.64
C ILE A 360 16.79 -9.03 -2.13
N SER A 361 17.85 -9.30 -1.35
CA SER A 361 17.85 -9.29 0.12
C SER A 361 17.92 -7.88 0.73
N SER A 362 18.40 -6.88 -0.03
CA SER A 362 18.43 -5.48 0.40
C SER A 362 18.45 -4.56 -0.80
N ALA A 363 17.55 -3.58 -0.80
CA ALA A 363 17.55 -2.49 -1.76
C ALA A 363 17.18 -1.18 -1.06
N ARG A 364 17.72 -0.07 -1.53
CA ARG A 364 17.36 1.27 -1.08
C ARG A 364 16.23 1.79 -1.93
N MET A 365 15.09 2.10 -1.30
CA MET A 365 13.96 2.74 -1.93
C MET A 365 14.01 4.22 -1.57
N TYR A 366 14.50 5.03 -2.49
CA TYR A 366 14.61 6.47 -2.28
C TYR A 366 13.22 7.11 -2.26
N LEU A 367 13.05 8.04 -1.34
CA LEU A 367 11.86 8.88 -1.28
C LEU A 367 12.02 10.00 -2.29
N ASP A 368 10.95 10.29 -3.01
CA ASP A 368 10.88 11.50 -3.83
C ASP A 368 10.71 12.71 -2.89
N PRO A 369 11.61 13.69 -2.88
CA PRO A 369 11.51 14.83 -1.98
C PRO A 369 10.29 15.74 -2.29
N GLU A 370 9.79 15.72 -3.53
CA GLU A 370 8.62 16.51 -3.94
C GLU A 370 7.30 15.79 -3.69
N SER A 371 7.34 14.45 -3.68
CA SER A 371 6.14 13.60 -3.55
C SER A 371 6.41 12.41 -2.61
N PRO A 372 6.73 12.65 -1.33
CA PRO A 372 7.20 11.59 -0.42
C PRO A 372 6.08 10.72 0.16
N SER A 373 4.81 11.10 -0.03
CA SER A 373 3.65 10.35 0.45
C SER A 373 3.10 9.41 -0.60
N VAL A 374 2.55 8.26 -0.16
CA VAL A 374 1.81 7.37 -1.06
C VAL A 374 0.58 8.05 -1.67
N GLU A 375 -0.01 9.03 -0.99
CA GLU A 375 -1.15 9.78 -1.51
C GLU A 375 -0.77 10.61 -2.76
N ASP A 376 0.44 11.18 -2.78
CA ASP A 376 0.94 11.94 -3.95
C ASP A 376 1.14 11.02 -5.16
N LEU A 377 1.64 9.81 -4.92
CA LEU A 377 1.76 8.78 -5.96
C LEU A 377 0.38 8.33 -6.46
N LEU A 378 -0.60 8.18 -5.56
CA LEU A 378 -1.98 7.85 -5.94
C LEU A 378 -2.62 8.94 -6.80
N ASP A 379 -2.43 10.21 -6.47
CA ASP A 379 -2.91 11.34 -7.28
C ASP A 379 -2.33 11.26 -8.71
N SER A 380 -1.03 11.00 -8.83
CA SER A 380 -0.36 10.83 -10.13
C SER A 380 -0.91 9.63 -10.91
N ILE A 381 -1.06 8.47 -10.26
CA ILE A 381 -1.60 7.25 -10.86
C ILE A 381 -3.03 7.47 -11.35
N VAL A 382 -3.89 8.00 -10.49
CA VAL A 382 -5.31 8.21 -10.80
C VAL A 382 -5.47 9.26 -11.90
N SER A 383 -4.67 10.34 -11.89
CA SER A 383 -4.63 11.32 -12.97
C SER A 383 -4.27 10.67 -14.31
N GLY A 384 -3.22 9.85 -14.35
CA GLY A 384 -2.82 9.13 -15.55
C GLY A 384 -3.89 8.17 -16.07
N VAL A 385 -4.51 7.39 -15.18
CA VAL A 385 -5.59 6.45 -15.56
C VAL A 385 -6.83 7.19 -16.05
N ARG A 386 -7.26 8.27 -15.38
CA ARG A 386 -8.41 9.10 -15.82
C ARG A 386 -8.15 9.72 -17.20
N SER A 387 -6.94 10.23 -17.43
CA SER A 387 -6.55 10.74 -18.75
C SER A 387 -6.62 9.64 -19.82
N SER A 388 -6.13 8.43 -19.52
CA SER A 388 -6.22 7.29 -20.42
C SER A 388 -7.68 6.93 -20.74
N CYS A 389 -8.57 6.88 -19.74
CA CYS A 389 -10.02 6.66 -19.94
C CYS A 389 -10.62 7.75 -20.85
N THR A 390 -10.27 9.02 -20.60
CA THR A 390 -10.73 10.17 -21.41
C THR A 390 -10.31 10.03 -22.86
N TYR A 391 -9.05 9.67 -23.13
CA TYR A 391 -8.50 9.58 -24.50
C TYR A 391 -9.13 8.43 -25.29
N VAL A 392 -9.53 7.34 -24.65
CA VAL A 392 -10.25 6.24 -25.34
C VAL A 392 -11.79 6.41 -25.31
N GLY A 393 -12.30 7.46 -24.67
CA GLY A 393 -13.74 7.72 -24.56
C GLY A 393 -14.46 6.71 -23.66
N ALA A 394 -13.83 6.28 -22.55
CA ALA A 394 -14.39 5.34 -21.59
C ALA A 394 -14.87 6.08 -20.34
N ALA A 395 -16.10 5.78 -19.88
CA ALA A 395 -16.70 6.34 -18.67
C ALA A 395 -16.35 5.52 -17.39
N ASN A 396 -15.95 4.27 -17.56
CA ASN A 396 -15.60 3.34 -16.47
C ASN A 396 -14.55 2.32 -16.92
N LEU A 397 -14.05 1.49 -15.99
CA LEU A 397 -13.00 0.51 -16.28
C LEU A 397 -13.45 -0.62 -17.23
N ALA A 398 -14.72 -1.01 -17.21
CA ALA A 398 -15.25 -2.01 -18.14
C ALA A 398 -15.18 -1.50 -19.59
N GLU A 399 -15.67 -0.28 -19.82
CA GLU A 399 -15.55 0.39 -21.11
C GLU A 399 -14.10 0.67 -21.51
N PHE A 400 -13.25 1.01 -20.53
CA PHE A 400 -11.82 1.23 -20.79
C PHE A 400 -11.16 -0.02 -21.36
N HIS A 401 -11.41 -1.18 -20.73
CA HIS A 401 -10.91 -2.46 -21.24
C HIS A 401 -11.44 -2.78 -22.66
N GLU A 402 -12.72 -2.52 -22.93
CA GLU A 402 -13.33 -2.81 -24.24
C GLU A 402 -12.83 -1.88 -25.34
N LYS A 403 -12.61 -0.60 -25.03
CA LYS A 403 -12.27 0.45 -26.02
C LYS A 403 -10.74 0.64 -26.19
N ALA A 404 -9.95 0.21 -25.23
CA ALA A 404 -8.49 0.41 -25.29
C ALA A 404 -7.85 -0.40 -26.40
N VAL A 405 -7.12 0.26 -27.28
CA VAL A 405 -6.33 -0.37 -28.35
C VAL A 405 -4.85 -0.30 -27.97
N VAL A 406 -4.21 -1.46 -27.84
CA VAL A 406 -2.80 -1.57 -27.47
C VAL A 406 -2.01 -2.07 -28.66
N GLY A 407 -1.02 -1.29 -29.09
CA GLY A 407 -0.11 -1.62 -30.20
C GLY A 407 1.24 -2.13 -29.70
N LEU A 408 1.90 -2.95 -30.55
CA LEU A 408 3.30 -3.30 -30.36
C LEU A 408 4.18 -2.18 -30.93
N GLN A 409 5.23 -1.82 -30.20
CA GLN A 409 6.23 -0.86 -30.65
C GLN A 409 7.64 -1.44 -30.53
N THR A 410 8.54 -0.96 -31.38
CA THR A 410 9.97 -1.27 -31.30
C THR A 410 10.65 -0.44 -30.21
N ALA A 411 11.91 -0.78 -29.89
CA ALA A 411 12.72 0.04 -29.00
C ALA A 411 12.92 1.47 -29.54
N ALA A 412 13.00 1.66 -30.87
CA ALA A 412 13.10 2.97 -31.50
C ALA A 412 11.80 3.78 -31.32
N GLY A 413 10.62 3.17 -31.54
CA GLY A 413 9.34 3.81 -31.29
C GLY A 413 9.13 4.16 -29.80
N TYR A 414 9.62 3.35 -28.89
CA TYR A 414 9.63 3.68 -27.47
C TYR A 414 10.53 4.89 -27.16
N ALA A 415 11.72 4.95 -27.76
CA ALA A 415 12.65 6.04 -27.54
C ALA A 415 12.14 7.37 -28.10
N GLU A 416 11.41 7.36 -29.26
CA GLU A 416 10.77 8.54 -29.83
C GLU A 416 9.76 9.20 -28.86
N GLY A 417 8.96 8.40 -28.18
CA GLY A 417 7.95 8.88 -27.23
C GLY A 417 8.48 9.18 -25.83
N LYS A 418 9.81 9.08 -25.61
CA LYS A 418 10.41 9.31 -24.30
C LYS A 418 10.55 10.82 -24.04
N PRO A 419 10.07 11.33 -22.88
CA PRO A 419 10.29 12.73 -22.52
C PRO A 419 11.78 13.02 -22.29
N MET A 420 12.16 14.29 -22.25
CA MET A 420 13.53 14.68 -21.92
C MET A 420 13.93 14.22 -20.52
N ASP A 421 15.19 13.83 -20.33
CA ASP A 421 15.70 13.23 -19.09
C ASP A 421 15.61 14.18 -17.85
N THR A 422 15.37 15.47 -18.05
CA THR A 422 15.24 16.47 -16.97
C THR A 422 13.81 16.61 -16.43
N SER A 423 12.84 15.90 -16.99
CA SER A 423 11.41 16.05 -16.63
C SER A 423 10.83 14.89 -15.83
N TRP A 424 11.67 13.89 -15.49
CA TRP A 424 11.22 12.68 -14.75
C TRP A 424 12.25 12.18 -13.75
#